data_c35afbf177b70e61f109705992d6ae45
#
_entry.id   c35afbf177b70e61f109705992d6ae45
#
_cell.length_a   1.000
_cell.length_b   1.000
_cell.length_c   1.000
_cell.angle_alpha   90.00
_cell.angle_beta   90.00
_cell.angle_gamma   90.00
#
_symmetry.space_group_name_H-M   'P 1'
#
loop_
_entity.id
_entity.type
_entity.pdbx_description
1 polymer ?
#
loop_
_entity_poly.entity_id
_entity_poly.type
_entity_poly.pdbx_seq_one_letter_code
_entity_poly.pdbx_strand_id
1 'polypeptide(L)'
;MKAKPFVKWVGGKSQLIEQLEALLPADFDSWENVTYIEPFVGGGAMLFHMLQKYRNIRAAVINDINPDLTTCYRTVRDNPDELVNSLKEIQKEYYSIKSKDEKCQFFLLMREEFNKKNLGDIENTTLFFFLNRTCFNGLYRVNKSGLFNVPFGKYETPTICDPQTIYADSKLLQNVEIITGDYQKTLKYANGNSFFYFDPPYRPLSATSNFNDYSKEVFNDIAQRRLKSFCDIIQNAGHMFMLSNSDCSSANPEDTFFEDLYLVEDYYNMSRVMASRNVNANGKKRGKITEIVVRNYN
;
A
#
# COMPACT_ATOMS: atom_id res chain seq x y z
N MET A 1 5.27 -19.78 9.29
CA MET A 1 4.95 -18.43 9.76
C MET A 1 4.23 -17.69 8.64
N LYS A 2 3.29 -16.82 8.95
CA LYS A 2 2.47 -16.13 7.95
C LYS A 2 3.12 -14.79 7.57
N ALA A 3 3.36 -14.55 6.28
CA ALA A 3 3.81 -13.26 5.77
C ALA A 3 2.70 -12.20 5.93
N LYS A 4 3.07 -10.96 6.12
CA LYS A 4 2.17 -9.82 6.37
C LYS A 4 2.89 -8.50 6.08
N PRO A 5 2.16 -7.37 5.93
CA PRO A 5 2.79 -6.07 5.76
C PRO A 5 3.91 -5.79 6.78
N PHE A 6 5.12 -5.56 6.31
CA PHE A 6 6.28 -5.25 7.16
C PHE A 6 6.34 -3.78 7.59
N VAL A 7 5.60 -2.89 6.92
CA VAL A 7 5.43 -1.48 7.29
C VAL A 7 3.98 -1.17 7.65
N LYS A 8 3.79 -0.16 8.49
CA LYS A 8 2.46 0.46 8.66
C LYS A 8 2.20 1.36 7.46
N TRP A 9 1.06 1.16 6.81
CA TRP A 9 0.69 1.97 5.64
C TRP A 9 -0.75 2.44 5.74
N VAL A 10 -0.98 3.71 5.38
CA VAL A 10 -2.34 4.29 5.40
C VAL A 10 -3.18 3.62 4.32
N GLY A 11 -4.43 3.34 4.63
CA GLY A 11 -5.33 2.66 3.69
C GLY A 11 -5.14 1.15 3.60
N GLY A 12 -4.30 0.55 4.47
CA GLY A 12 -4.05 -0.90 4.45
C GLY A 12 -5.34 -1.73 4.51
N LYS A 13 -5.51 -2.67 3.59
CA LYS A 13 -6.72 -3.45 3.35
C LYS A 13 -6.92 -4.66 4.26
N SER A 14 -6.09 -4.83 5.30
CA SER A 14 -6.13 -6.03 6.15
C SER A 14 -7.51 -6.35 6.73
N GLN A 15 -8.35 -5.35 6.97
CA GLN A 15 -9.73 -5.52 7.47
C GLN A 15 -10.75 -5.87 6.37
N LEU A 16 -10.41 -5.65 5.11
CA LEU A 16 -11.29 -5.86 3.97
C LEU A 16 -10.96 -7.13 3.18
N ILE A 17 -9.85 -7.79 3.49
CA ILE A 17 -9.36 -8.94 2.73
C ILE A 17 -10.45 -9.99 2.48
N GLU A 18 -11.20 -10.38 3.52
CA GLU A 18 -12.26 -11.40 3.38
C GLU A 18 -13.39 -10.95 2.44
N GLN A 19 -13.77 -9.66 2.49
CA GLN A 19 -14.79 -9.12 1.61
C GLN A 19 -14.28 -8.96 0.17
N LEU A 20 -13.02 -8.52 -0.01
CA LEU A 20 -12.38 -8.40 -1.34
C LEU A 20 -12.18 -9.78 -1.96
N GLU A 21 -11.77 -10.74 -1.17
CA GLU A 21 -11.59 -12.12 -1.62
C GLU A 21 -12.91 -12.75 -2.11
N ALA A 22 -14.02 -12.48 -1.40
CA ALA A 22 -15.35 -12.96 -1.82
C ALA A 22 -15.83 -12.33 -3.15
N LEU A 23 -15.16 -11.29 -3.63
CA LEU A 23 -15.43 -10.62 -4.89
C LEU A 23 -14.46 -11.04 -6.02
N LEU A 24 -13.53 -11.96 -5.79
CA LEU A 24 -12.71 -12.54 -6.86
C LEU A 24 -13.58 -13.32 -7.85
N PRO A 25 -13.11 -13.55 -9.09
CA PRO A 25 -13.81 -14.43 -10.03
C PRO A 25 -14.12 -15.79 -9.38
N ALA A 26 -15.33 -16.30 -9.57
CA ALA A 26 -15.78 -17.53 -8.89
C ALA A 26 -14.90 -18.75 -9.19
N ASP A 27 -14.25 -18.75 -10.36
CA ASP A 27 -13.35 -19.78 -10.84
C ASP A 27 -11.87 -19.44 -10.70
N PHE A 28 -11.51 -18.37 -9.96
CA PHE A 28 -10.13 -17.88 -9.83
C PHE A 28 -9.13 -18.97 -9.42
N ASP A 29 -9.54 -19.88 -8.54
CA ASP A 29 -8.70 -20.99 -8.07
C ASP A 29 -8.37 -21.99 -9.18
N SER A 30 -9.22 -22.09 -10.21
CA SER A 30 -9.05 -23.01 -11.32
C SER A 30 -8.21 -22.45 -12.46
N TRP A 31 -7.91 -21.14 -12.43
CA TRP A 31 -7.05 -20.54 -13.45
C TRP A 31 -5.63 -21.10 -13.37
N GLU A 32 -5.04 -21.32 -14.52
CA GLU A 32 -3.66 -21.81 -14.59
C GLU A 32 -2.67 -20.66 -14.84
N ASN A 33 -1.51 -20.72 -14.19
CA ASN A 33 -0.39 -19.82 -14.43
C ASN A 33 -0.76 -18.33 -14.31
N VAL A 34 -1.48 -17.97 -13.23
CA VAL A 34 -1.90 -16.58 -12.98
C VAL A 34 -0.70 -15.67 -12.77
N THR A 35 -0.73 -14.52 -13.45
CA THR A 35 0.12 -13.37 -13.13
C THR A 35 -0.69 -12.36 -12.31
N TYR A 36 -0.36 -12.20 -11.02
CA TYR A 36 -0.98 -11.24 -10.14
C TYR A 36 -0.26 -9.89 -10.22
N ILE A 37 -0.99 -8.81 -10.45
CA ILE A 37 -0.39 -7.48 -10.66
C ILE A 37 -1.03 -6.46 -9.71
N GLU A 38 -0.21 -5.79 -8.90
CA GLU A 38 -0.63 -4.77 -7.93
C GLU A 38 0.06 -3.44 -8.20
N PRO A 39 -0.54 -2.55 -9.03
CA PRO A 39 0.08 -1.31 -9.50
C PRO A 39 0.26 -0.23 -8.42
N PHE A 40 -0.43 -0.36 -7.27
CA PHE A 40 -0.37 0.51 -6.11
C PHE A 40 -0.21 -0.34 -4.85
N VAL A 41 0.97 -0.96 -4.67
CA VAL A 41 1.15 -2.00 -3.64
C VAL A 41 1.05 -1.47 -2.21
N GLY A 42 1.49 -0.24 -1.94
CA GLY A 42 1.51 0.31 -0.59
C GLY A 42 2.11 -0.67 0.42
N GLY A 43 1.36 -1.01 1.47
CA GLY A 43 1.79 -1.98 2.47
C GLY A 43 1.71 -3.45 2.06
N GLY A 44 1.11 -3.79 0.90
CA GLY A 44 1.05 -5.14 0.35
C GLY A 44 0.11 -6.11 1.06
N ALA A 45 -0.93 -5.62 1.73
CA ALA A 45 -1.84 -6.49 2.48
C ALA A 45 -2.52 -7.52 1.57
N MET A 46 -2.98 -7.10 0.38
CA MET A 46 -3.59 -7.98 -0.60
C MET A 46 -2.54 -8.88 -1.26
N LEU A 47 -1.37 -8.34 -1.63
CA LEU A 47 -0.25 -9.12 -2.17
C LEU A 47 0.08 -10.34 -1.30
N PHE A 48 0.40 -10.09 -0.01
CA PHE A 48 0.77 -11.18 0.90
C PHE A 48 -0.36 -12.18 1.11
N HIS A 49 -1.62 -11.74 1.11
CA HIS A 49 -2.76 -12.63 1.19
C HIS A 49 -2.85 -13.52 -0.05
N MET A 50 -2.85 -12.93 -1.25
CA MET A 50 -2.97 -13.64 -2.52
C MET A 50 -1.85 -14.66 -2.72
N LEU A 51 -0.60 -14.27 -2.51
CA LEU A 51 0.56 -15.17 -2.68
C LEU A 51 0.59 -16.34 -1.68
N GLN A 52 0.02 -16.18 -0.48
CA GLN A 52 -0.04 -17.26 0.50
C GLN A 52 -1.18 -18.24 0.23
N LYS A 53 -2.31 -17.74 -0.27
CA LYS A 53 -3.53 -18.54 -0.42
C LYS A 53 -3.60 -19.22 -1.78
N TYR A 54 -3.29 -18.51 -2.86
CA TYR A 54 -3.54 -18.96 -4.23
C TYR A 54 -2.29 -19.54 -4.88
N ARG A 55 -2.24 -20.88 -4.96
CA ARG A 55 -1.10 -21.63 -5.52
C ARG A 55 -1.01 -21.56 -7.05
N ASN A 56 -2.07 -21.16 -7.71
CA ASN A 56 -2.14 -20.93 -9.16
C ASN A 56 -1.44 -19.61 -9.57
N ILE A 57 -1.15 -18.70 -8.65
CA ILE A 57 -0.32 -17.53 -8.93
C ILE A 57 1.14 -17.98 -9.08
N ARG A 58 1.68 -17.88 -10.30
CA ARG A 58 3.04 -18.29 -10.65
C ARG A 58 4.01 -17.12 -10.74
N ALA A 59 3.50 -15.94 -11.04
CA ALA A 59 4.25 -14.70 -11.07
C ALA A 59 3.45 -13.58 -10.40
N ALA A 60 4.16 -12.64 -9.81
CA ALA A 60 3.53 -11.41 -9.32
C ALA A 60 4.37 -10.19 -9.72
N VAL A 61 3.70 -9.09 -9.95
CA VAL A 61 4.31 -7.80 -10.26
C VAL A 61 3.72 -6.75 -9.33
N ILE A 62 4.57 -6.04 -8.63
CA ILE A 62 4.15 -4.93 -7.78
C ILE A 62 4.79 -3.63 -8.21
N ASN A 63 4.07 -2.55 -8.04
CA ASN A 63 4.55 -1.21 -8.30
C ASN A 63 4.12 -0.24 -7.21
N ASP A 64 4.93 0.75 -6.97
CA ASP A 64 4.55 1.96 -6.26
C ASP A 64 5.32 3.15 -6.84
N ILE A 65 4.73 4.34 -6.74
CA ILE A 65 5.40 5.57 -7.16
C ILE A 65 6.51 5.96 -6.18
N ASN A 66 6.45 5.47 -4.94
CA ASN A 66 7.38 5.78 -3.88
C ASN A 66 8.65 4.92 -3.98
N PRO A 67 9.82 5.47 -4.38
CA PRO A 67 11.05 4.71 -4.52
C PRO A 67 11.58 4.19 -3.17
N ASP A 68 11.37 4.90 -2.06
CA ASP A 68 11.80 4.43 -0.74
C ASP A 68 11.05 3.14 -0.36
N LEU A 69 9.74 3.07 -0.66
CA LEU A 69 8.94 1.87 -0.40
C LEU A 69 9.34 0.70 -1.27
N THR A 70 9.53 0.91 -2.57
CA THR A 70 9.93 -0.17 -3.48
C THR A 70 11.36 -0.66 -3.19
N THR A 71 12.24 0.21 -2.71
CA THR A 71 13.55 -0.17 -2.19
C THR A 71 13.40 -1.07 -0.95
N CYS A 72 12.47 -0.75 -0.02
CA CYS A 72 12.18 -1.64 1.12
C CYS A 72 11.76 -3.03 0.65
N TYR A 73 10.87 -3.15 -0.34
CA TYR A 73 10.46 -4.44 -0.90
C TYR A 73 11.64 -5.22 -1.48
N ARG A 74 12.51 -4.56 -2.26
CA ARG A 74 13.72 -5.19 -2.82
C ARG A 74 14.68 -5.63 -1.72
N THR A 75 14.96 -4.78 -0.74
CA THR A 75 15.87 -5.12 0.37
C THR A 75 15.34 -6.28 1.21
N VAL A 76 14.03 -6.31 1.50
CA VAL A 76 13.40 -7.44 2.20
C VAL A 76 13.52 -8.72 1.38
N ARG A 77 13.35 -8.67 0.06
CA ARG A 77 13.47 -9.82 -0.83
C ARG A 77 14.91 -10.33 -0.90
N ASP A 78 15.87 -9.44 -1.14
CA ASP A 78 17.21 -9.79 -1.60
C ASP A 78 18.25 -9.85 -0.46
N ASN A 79 18.10 -9.03 0.59
CA ASN A 79 19.07 -8.87 1.67
C ASN A 79 18.43 -8.98 3.10
N PRO A 80 17.63 -10.02 3.38
CA PRO A 80 16.90 -10.09 4.64
C PRO A 80 17.81 -10.21 5.87
N ASP A 81 18.97 -10.88 5.76
CA ASP A 81 19.89 -11.07 6.88
C ASP A 81 20.57 -9.77 7.29
N GLU A 82 21.11 -9.03 6.33
CA GLU A 82 21.75 -7.73 6.56
C GLU A 82 20.72 -6.71 7.10
N LEU A 83 19.51 -6.70 6.54
CA LEU A 83 18.43 -5.83 7.03
C LEU A 83 18.07 -6.17 8.48
N VAL A 84 17.89 -7.45 8.82
CA VAL A 84 17.57 -7.88 10.19
C VAL A 84 18.67 -7.48 11.16
N ASN A 85 19.94 -7.64 10.79
CA ASN A 85 21.07 -7.24 11.62
C ASN A 85 21.07 -5.73 11.88
N SER A 86 20.95 -4.91 10.83
CA SER A 86 20.90 -3.45 10.93
C SER A 86 19.70 -2.96 11.76
N LEU A 87 18.52 -3.59 11.57
CA LEU A 87 17.33 -3.25 12.37
C LEU A 87 17.47 -3.64 13.83
N LYS A 88 18.16 -4.73 14.17
CA LYS A 88 18.45 -5.10 15.57
C LYS A 88 19.37 -4.09 16.23
N GLU A 89 20.38 -3.62 15.52
CA GLU A 89 21.34 -2.62 16.03
C GLU A 89 20.63 -1.31 16.36
N ILE A 90 19.89 -0.70 15.41
CA ILE A 90 19.16 0.54 15.65
C ILE A 90 18.07 0.38 16.72
N GLN A 91 17.42 -0.78 16.81
CA GLN A 91 16.46 -1.08 17.87
C GLN A 91 17.13 -1.12 19.24
N LYS A 92 18.28 -1.79 19.35
CA LYS A 92 19.07 -1.86 20.59
C LYS A 92 19.51 -0.47 21.04
N GLU A 93 19.98 0.34 20.11
CA GLU A 93 20.38 1.73 20.38
C GLU A 93 19.19 2.56 20.87
N TYR A 94 18.07 2.54 20.17
CA TYR A 94 16.84 3.25 20.57
C TYR A 94 16.34 2.81 21.95
N TYR A 95 16.42 1.52 22.29
CA TYR A 95 15.97 0.99 23.58
C TYR A 95 16.93 1.32 24.72
N SER A 96 18.22 1.57 24.45
CA SER A 96 19.18 2.00 25.47
C SER A 96 18.91 3.40 25.97
N ILE A 97 18.29 4.24 25.17
CA ILE A 97 17.91 5.62 25.51
C ILE A 97 16.76 5.60 26.51
N LYS A 98 16.94 6.25 27.66
CA LYS A 98 15.96 6.26 28.76
C LYS A 98 15.03 7.47 28.72
N SER A 99 15.57 8.63 28.33
CA SER A 99 14.83 9.88 28.28
C SER A 99 13.98 9.99 27.01
N LYS A 100 12.74 10.49 27.15
CA LYS A 100 11.87 10.78 26.00
C LYS A 100 12.45 11.86 25.09
N ASP A 101 13.11 12.84 25.68
CA ASP A 101 13.71 13.95 24.94
C ASP A 101 14.90 13.45 24.11
N GLU A 102 15.76 12.60 24.68
CA GLU A 102 16.85 11.96 23.95
C GLU A 102 16.34 11.04 22.85
N LYS A 103 15.26 10.27 23.08
CA LYS A 103 14.59 9.49 22.02
C LYS A 103 14.06 10.37 20.89
N CYS A 104 13.53 11.54 21.24
CA CYS A 104 13.09 12.52 20.24
C CYS A 104 14.27 13.05 19.43
N GLN A 105 15.39 13.40 20.08
CA GLN A 105 16.60 13.85 19.39
C GLN A 105 17.17 12.75 18.47
N PHE A 106 17.23 11.52 18.95
CA PHE A 106 17.66 10.38 18.14
C PHE A 106 16.75 10.18 16.91
N PHE A 107 15.43 10.24 17.09
CA PHE A 107 14.48 10.19 15.98
C PHE A 107 14.71 11.32 14.96
N LEU A 108 14.93 12.55 15.42
CA LEU A 108 15.17 13.70 14.56
C LEU A 108 16.47 13.55 13.76
N LEU A 109 17.53 13.03 14.40
CA LEU A 109 18.80 12.75 13.75
C LEU A 109 18.63 11.69 12.65
N MET A 110 17.98 10.56 12.95
CA MET A 110 17.74 9.50 11.96
C MET A 110 16.85 10.00 10.81
N ARG A 111 15.89 10.87 11.08
CA ARG A 111 15.07 11.52 10.05
C ARG A 111 15.88 12.44 9.14
N GLU A 112 16.83 13.17 9.71
CA GLU A 112 17.75 14.01 8.95
C GLU A 112 18.64 13.17 8.05
N GLU A 113 19.23 12.08 8.55
CA GLU A 113 20.02 11.15 7.76
C GLU A 113 19.21 10.53 6.60
N PHE A 114 18.00 10.04 6.87
CA PHE A 114 17.10 9.53 5.84
C PHE A 114 16.78 10.56 4.75
N ASN A 115 16.64 11.82 5.15
CA ASN A 115 16.31 12.93 4.24
C ASN A 115 17.50 13.41 3.38
N LYS A 116 18.73 13.01 3.66
CA LYS A 116 19.90 13.31 2.81
C LYS A 116 19.83 12.60 1.45
N LYS A 117 19.07 11.49 1.36
CA LYS A 117 18.85 10.72 0.12
C LYS A 117 20.13 10.23 -0.56
N ASN A 118 21.16 9.92 0.21
CA ASN A 118 22.47 9.44 -0.26
C ASN A 118 22.90 8.11 0.39
N LEU A 119 21.94 7.38 0.97
CA LEU A 119 22.17 6.11 1.65
C LEU A 119 22.13 4.93 0.68
N GLY A 120 22.83 3.85 1.02
CA GLY A 120 22.66 2.55 0.39
C GLY A 120 21.28 1.93 0.71
N ASP A 121 20.87 0.92 -0.06
CA ASP A 121 19.53 0.33 0.02
C ASP A 121 19.23 -0.24 1.41
N ILE A 122 20.20 -0.90 2.06
CA ILE A 122 20.03 -1.49 3.40
C ILE A 122 19.85 -0.38 4.45
N GLU A 123 20.71 0.64 4.42
CA GLU A 123 20.64 1.77 5.36
C GLU A 123 19.34 2.56 5.17
N ASN A 124 18.99 2.87 3.92
CA ASN A 124 17.74 3.55 3.59
C ASN A 124 16.53 2.77 4.11
N THR A 125 16.50 1.46 3.87
CA THR A 125 15.43 0.58 4.34
C THR A 125 15.40 0.50 5.87
N THR A 126 16.54 0.41 6.52
CA THR A 126 16.65 0.41 7.99
C THR A 126 16.06 1.68 8.59
N LEU A 127 16.43 2.84 8.05
CA LEU A 127 15.90 4.12 8.52
C LEU A 127 14.42 4.29 8.18
N PHE A 128 13.97 3.80 7.01
CA PHE A 128 12.55 3.79 6.67
C PHE A 128 11.73 3.01 7.70
N PHE A 129 12.16 1.78 8.05
CA PHE A 129 11.49 0.96 9.06
C PHE A 129 11.52 1.62 10.43
N PHE A 130 12.68 2.14 10.85
CA PHE A 130 12.82 2.86 12.11
C PHE A 130 11.84 4.03 12.19
N LEU A 131 11.83 4.91 11.19
CA LEU A 131 10.95 6.08 11.14
C LEU A 131 9.48 5.66 11.13
N ASN A 132 9.11 4.67 10.32
CA ASN A 132 7.73 4.17 10.25
C ASN A 132 7.25 3.58 11.59
N ARG A 133 8.13 2.96 12.37
CA ARG A 133 7.79 2.36 13.67
C ARG A 133 7.81 3.35 14.83
N THR A 134 8.54 4.46 14.69
CA THR A 134 8.75 5.44 15.77
C THR A 134 8.04 6.78 15.54
N CYS A 135 7.58 7.07 14.32
CA CYS A 135 6.82 8.28 14.03
C CYS A 135 5.36 8.19 14.47
N PHE A 136 4.68 9.33 14.47
CA PHE A 136 3.26 9.43 14.82
C PHE A 136 2.37 8.55 13.92
N ASN A 137 1.67 7.61 14.53
CA ASN A 137 0.75 6.65 13.90
C ASN A 137 1.36 5.77 12.78
N GLY A 138 2.68 5.72 12.64
CA GLY A 138 3.34 4.97 11.56
C GLY A 138 3.04 5.52 10.16
N LEU A 139 2.79 6.83 10.07
CA LEU A 139 2.49 7.48 8.80
C LEU A 139 3.75 7.58 7.92
N TYR A 140 3.57 7.54 6.63
CA TYR A 140 4.57 8.02 5.68
C TYR A 140 4.04 9.30 5.02
N ARG A 141 4.76 10.38 5.15
CA ARG A 141 4.42 11.66 4.55
C ARG A 141 5.69 12.44 4.23
N VAL A 142 5.71 13.06 3.07
CA VAL A 142 6.78 13.96 2.64
C VAL A 142 6.24 15.37 2.43
N ASN A 143 7.11 16.37 2.59
CA ASN A 143 6.80 17.75 2.24
C ASN A 143 6.95 17.99 0.73
N LYS A 144 6.70 19.23 0.27
CA LYS A 144 6.82 19.62 -1.15
C LYS A 144 8.22 19.39 -1.74
N SER A 145 9.25 19.34 -0.90
CA SER A 145 10.62 19.02 -1.30
C SER A 145 10.91 17.50 -1.33
N GLY A 146 9.91 16.65 -1.05
CA GLY A 146 10.07 15.20 -1.01
C GLY A 146 10.76 14.67 0.25
N LEU A 147 10.88 15.47 1.31
CA LEU A 147 11.53 15.10 2.56
C LEU A 147 10.48 14.56 3.56
N PHE A 148 10.79 13.43 4.21
CA PHE A 148 9.97 12.86 5.28
C PHE A 148 9.80 13.85 6.44
N ASN A 149 8.55 14.11 6.84
CA ASN A 149 8.23 15.16 7.80
C ASN A 149 7.21 14.77 8.89
N VAL A 150 6.96 13.47 9.08
CA VAL A 150 6.09 13.02 10.17
C VAL A 150 6.78 13.26 11.53
N PRO A 151 6.04 13.76 12.53
CA PRO A 151 6.62 14.00 13.85
C PRO A 151 6.88 12.70 14.62
N PHE A 152 7.68 12.78 15.68
CA PHE A 152 7.95 11.69 16.60
C PHE A 152 6.68 11.17 17.29
N GLY A 153 6.50 9.85 17.32
CA GLY A 153 5.30 9.18 17.84
C GLY A 153 5.29 8.92 19.35
N LYS A 154 6.41 9.18 20.04
CA LYS A 154 6.59 9.05 21.50
C LYS A 154 6.40 7.61 22.03
N TYR A 155 6.60 6.58 21.19
CA TYR A 155 6.55 5.18 21.61
C TYR A 155 7.79 4.84 22.45
N GLU A 156 7.59 4.11 23.55
CA GLU A 156 8.70 3.72 24.45
C GLU A 156 9.50 2.54 23.88
N THR A 157 8.83 1.48 23.47
CA THR A 157 9.44 0.24 22.97
C THR A 157 8.69 -0.28 21.73
N PRO A 158 8.67 0.47 20.63
CA PRO A 158 8.02 0.00 19.40
C PRO A 158 8.82 -1.14 18.80
N THR A 159 8.16 -2.19 18.29
CA THR A 159 8.85 -3.27 17.57
C THR A 159 9.39 -2.71 16.24
N ILE A 160 10.68 -2.40 16.19
CA ILE A 160 11.37 -1.89 15.00
C ILE A 160 11.78 -3.06 14.11
N CYS A 161 12.41 -4.08 14.69
CA CYS A 161 12.81 -5.29 14.02
C CYS A 161 11.82 -6.44 14.33
N ASP A 162 11.22 -7.03 13.30
CA ASP A 162 10.43 -8.27 13.35
C ASP A 162 11.08 -9.29 12.38
N PRO A 163 12.12 -10.02 12.80
CA PRO A 163 12.84 -10.93 11.91
C PRO A 163 11.94 -11.98 11.27
N GLN A 164 10.95 -12.45 12.04
CA GLN A 164 10.05 -13.51 11.61
C GLN A 164 9.19 -13.06 10.42
N THR A 165 8.70 -11.82 10.46
CA THR A 165 7.96 -11.22 9.35
C THR A 165 8.90 -11.00 8.16
N ILE A 166 10.09 -10.42 8.35
CA ILE A 166 11.05 -10.14 7.28
C ILE A 166 11.42 -11.42 6.51
N TYR A 167 11.75 -12.50 7.21
CA TYR A 167 12.10 -13.76 6.53
C TYR A 167 10.91 -14.43 5.84
N ALA A 168 9.70 -14.35 6.42
CA ALA A 168 8.51 -14.88 5.78
C ALA A 168 8.16 -14.12 4.50
N ASP A 169 8.28 -12.79 4.55
CA ASP A 169 8.02 -11.90 3.43
C ASP A 169 9.09 -12.07 2.33
N SER A 170 10.38 -12.14 2.71
CA SER A 170 11.48 -12.42 1.77
C SER A 170 11.21 -13.69 0.96
N LYS A 171 10.82 -14.75 1.63
CA LYS A 171 10.53 -16.04 0.97
C LYS A 171 9.38 -15.93 -0.06
N LEU A 172 8.34 -15.17 0.22
CA LEU A 172 7.22 -14.98 -0.69
C LEU A 172 7.57 -14.04 -1.86
N LEU A 173 8.44 -13.07 -1.63
CA LEU A 173 8.81 -12.06 -2.62
C LEU A 173 9.80 -12.58 -3.68
N GLN A 174 10.37 -13.79 -3.55
CA GLN A 174 11.42 -14.29 -4.45
C GLN A 174 11.02 -14.30 -5.94
N ASN A 175 9.75 -14.54 -6.24
CA ASN A 175 9.21 -14.56 -7.61
C ASN A 175 8.35 -13.32 -7.92
N VAL A 176 8.58 -12.20 -7.20
CA VAL A 176 7.86 -10.95 -7.39
C VAL A 176 8.74 -9.95 -8.12
N GLU A 177 8.27 -9.47 -9.26
CA GLU A 177 8.88 -8.34 -9.95
C GLU A 177 8.49 -7.04 -9.24
N ILE A 178 9.47 -6.24 -8.84
CA ILE A 178 9.27 -5.01 -8.08
C ILE A 178 9.71 -3.82 -8.93
N ILE A 179 8.75 -3.03 -9.37
CA ILE A 179 9.00 -1.85 -10.21
C ILE A 179 8.66 -0.55 -9.47
N THR A 180 9.21 0.55 -9.95
CA THR A 180 9.00 1.89 -9.37
C THR A 180 8.49 2.84 -10.43
N GLY A 181 7.45 3.61 -10.09
CA GLY A 181 6.99 4.72 -10.91
C GLY A 181 5.54 4.66 -11.31
N ASP A 182 5.22 5.17 -12.50
CA ASP A 182 3.84 5.22 -12.98
C ASP A 182 3.22 3.81 -13.11
N TYR A 183 1.99 3.65 -12.62
CA TYR A 183 1.28 2.39 -12.58
C TYR A 183 1.06 1.76 -13.96
N GLN A 184 0.98 2.55 -15.03
CA GLN A 184 0.80 2.06 -16.40
C GLN A 184 1.98 1.19 -16.87
N LYS A 185 3.16 1.33 -16.25
CA LYS A 185 4.31 0.46 -16.54
C LYS A 185 4.05 -1.01 -16.27
N THR A 186 3.07 -1.32 -15.43
CA THR A 186 2.71 -2.71 -15.08
C THR A 186 2.11 -3.49 -16.25
N LEU A 187 1.50 -2.81 -17.23
CA LEU A 187 0.84 -3.45 -18.37
C LEU A 187 1.78 -4.35 -19.18
N LYS A 188 3.04 -3.97 -19.32
CA LYS A 188 4.03 -4.78 -20.11
C LYS A 188 4.31 -6.17 -19.52
N TYR A 189 3.93 -6.40 -18.27
CA TYR A 189 4.07 -7.69 -17.60
C TYR A 189 2.80 -8.55 -17.67
N ALA A 190 1.69 -7.98 -18.14
CA ALA A 190 0.46 -8.72 -18.31
C ALA A 190 0.61 -9.77 -19.43
N ASN A 191 0.08 -10.94 -19.19
CA ASN A 191 0.03 -12.05 -20.13
C ASN A 191 -1.25 -12.84 -19.89
N GLY A 192 -1.60 -13.77 -20.76
CA GLY A 192 -2.74 -14.70 -20.68
C GLY A 192 -3.68 -14.48 -19.49
N ASN A 193 -3.45 -15.17 -18.39
CA ASN A 193 -4.27 -15.10 -17.18
C ASN A 193 -3.75 -14.08 -16.18
N SER A 194 -3.83 -12.78 -16.51
CA SER A 194 -3.42 -11.71 -15.61
C SER A 194 -4.60 -11.16 -14.83
N PHE A 195 -4.40 -10.99 -13.51
CA PHE A 195 -5.36 -10.37 -12.60
C PHE A 195 -4.74 -9.13 -11.96
N PHE A 196 -5.39 -7.98 -12.13
CA PHE A 196 -4.94 -6.72 -11.55
C PHE A 196 -5.74 -6.38 -10.30
N TYR A 197 -5.05 -5.97 -9.23
CA TYR A 197 -5.67 -5.36 -8.06
C TYR A 197 -5.20 -3.91 -7.91
N PHE A 198 -6.15 -2.97 -7.94
CA PHE A 198 -5.90 -1.55 -7.80
C PHE A 198 -6.37 -1.05 -6.44
N ASP A 199 -5.47 -0.44 -5.68
CA ASP A 199 -5.74 0.31 -4.45
C ASP A 199 -5.09 1.70 -4.55
N PRO A 200 -5.58 2.56 -5.47
CA PRO A 200 -5.00 3.88 -5.72
C PRO A 200 -5.23 4.82 -4.53
N PRO A 201 -4.57 5.97 -4.47
CA PRO A 201 -4.97 7.03 -3.54
C PRO A 201 -6.45 7.37 -3.72
N TYR A 202 -7.20 7.33 -2.62
CA TYR A 202 -8.65 7.50 -2.64
C TYR A 202 -9.07 8.93 -2.91
N ARG A 203 -10.17 9.07 -3.65
CA ARG A 203 -10.84 10.36 -3.84
C ARG A 203 -11.38 10.83 -2.48
N PRO A 204 -11.12 12.09 -2.07
CA PRO A 204 -11.63 12.63 -0.81
C PRO A 204 -13.16 12.63 -0.75
N LEU A 205 -13.74 12.22 0.38
CA LEU A 205 -15.20 12.22 0.60
C LEU A 205 -15.79 13.63 0.83
N SER A 206 -14.97 14.65 1.00
CA SER A 206 -15.40 16.04 1.14
C SER A 206 -14.25 16.99 0.77
N ALA A 207 -14.58 18.21 0.33
CA ALA A 207 -13.61 19.25 0.01
C ALA A 207 -12.70 19.63 1.21
N THR A 208 -13.15 19.40 2.45
CA THR A 208 -12.38 19.65 3.69
C THR A 208 -11.52 18.48 4.13
N SER A 209 -11.64 17.31 3.50
CA SER A 209 -10.87 16.10 3.84
C SER A 209 -9.59 15.94 3.02
N ASN A 210 -9.10 16.99 2.40
CA ASN A 210 -7.85 17.02 1.63
C ASN A 210 -6.62 16.82 2.54
N PHE A 211 -6.45 15.61 3.09
CA PHE A 211 -5.20 15.19 3.75
C PHE A 211 -4.05 14.96 2.76
N ASN A 212 -4.32 15.04 1.45
CA ASN A 212 -3.36 14.73 0.37
C ASN A 212 -2.58 15.95 -0.15
N ASP A 213 -2.76 17.14 0.41
CA ASP A 213 -2.07 18.38 -0.02
C ASP A 213 -0.53 18.33 0.10
N TYR A 214 0.02 17.25 0.68
CA TYR A 214 1.46 17.11 0.92
C TYR A 214 2.18 16.14 -0.02
N SER A 215 1.48 15.47 -0.95
CA SER A 215 2.13 14.67 -1.98
C SER A 215 2.49 15.54 -3.19
N LYS A 216 3.64 15.25 -3.82
CA LYS A 216 4.07 15.94 -5.05
C LYS A 216 3.06 15.85 -6.20
N GLU A 217 2.24 14.80 -6.21
CA GLU A 217 1.17 14.58 -7.19
C GLU A 217 -0.12 14.24 -6.44
N VAL A 218 -1.08 15.14 -6.52
CA VAL A 218 -2.44 14.91 -5.99
C VAL A 218 -3.15 13.96 -6.93
N PHE A 219 -3.59 12.79 -6.44
CA PHE A 219 -4.42 11.86 -7.20
C PHE A 219 -5.87 12.39 -7.27
N ASN A 220 -6.07 13.39 -8.10
CA ASN A 220 -7.32 14.13 -8.27
C ASN A 220 -8.28 13.45 -9.27
N ASP A 221 -9.41 14.10 -9.58
CA ASP A 221 -10.42 13.59 -10.51
C ASP A 221 -9.85 13.32 -11.93
N ILE A 222 -8.86 14.10 -12.37
CA ILE A 222 -8.16 13.87 -13.65
C ILE A 222 -7.35 12.57 -13.57
N ALA A 223 -6.64 12.34 -12.46
CA ALA A 223 -5.89 11.12 -12.25
C ALA A 223 -6.81 9.89 -12.12
N GLN A 224 -7.99 10.02 -11.48
CA GLN A 224 -9.01 8.97 -11.43
C GLN A 224 -9.53 8.62 -12.84
N ARG A 225 -9.80 9.62 -13.68
CA ARG A 225 -10.22 9.40 -15.10
C ARG A 225 -9.10 8.73 -15.91
N ARG A 226 -7.84 9.13 -15.70
CA ARG A 226 -6.69 8.48 -16.32
C ARG A 226 -6.57 7.01 -15.91
N LEU A 227 -6.83 6.71 -14.63
CA LEU A 227 -6.85 5.32 -14.14
C LEU A 227 -7.98 4.52 -14.80
N LYS A 228 -9.19 5.11 -14.95
CA LYS A 228 -10.30 4.47 -15.67
C LYS A 228 -9.91 4.14 -17.11
N SER A 229 -9.27 5.05 -17.82
CA SER A 229 -8.78 4.79 -19.18
C SER A 229 -7.75 3.63 -19.20
N PHE A 230 -6.95 3.48 -18.16
CA PHE A 230 -6.05 2.34 -18.03
C PHE A 230 -6.81 1.03 -17.75
N CYS A 231 -7.87 1.08 -16.94
CA CYS A 231 -8.78 -0.06 -16.73
C CYS A 231 -9.44 -0.49 -18.05
N ASP A 232 -9.80 0.46 -18.93
CA ASP A 232 -10.35 0.14 -20.26
C ASP A 232 -9.31 -0.58 -21.14
N ILE A 233 -8.07 -0.17 -21.11
CA ILE A 233 -6.99 -0.86 -21.84
C ILE A 233 -6.84 -2.31 -21.34
N ILE A 234 -6.88 -2.53 -20.01
CA ILE A 234 -6.81 -3.85 -19.39
C ILE A 234 -8.01 -4.71 -19.81
N GLN A 235 -9.22 -4.16 -19.75
CA GLN A 235 -10.45 -4.80 -20.17
C GLN A 235 -10.37 -5.21 -21.66
N ASN A 236 -9.96 -4.28 -22.52
CA ASN A 236 -9.85 -4.54 -23.98
C ASN A 236 -8.77 -5.56 -24.32
N ALA A 237 -7.74 -5.70 -23.46
CA ALA A 237 -6.72 -6.72 -23.59
C ALA A 237 -7.16 -8.10 -23.04
N GLY A 238 -8.39 -8.21 -22.52
CA GLY A 238 -8.96 -9.46 -22.00
C GLY A 238 -8.46 -9.85 -20.59
N HIS A 239 -7.85 -8.91 -19.86
CA HIS A 239 -7.42 -9.15 -18.49
C HIS A 239 -8.50 -8.73 -17.48
N MET A 240 -8.51 -9.37 -16.32
CA MET A 240 -9.45 -9.05 -15.25
C MET A 240 -8.83 -8.14 -14.20
N PHE A 241 -9.66 -7.27 -13.61
CA PHE A 241 -9.23 -6.41 -12.53
C PHE A 241 -10.29 -6.21 -11.44
N MET A 242 -9.81 -5.88 -10.26
CA MET A 242 -10.57 -5.37 -9.12
C MET A 242 -9.94 -4.05 -8.66
N LEU A 243 -10.77 -3.02 -8.48
CA LEU A 243 -10.34 -1.69 -8.07
C LEU A 243 -11.12 -1.24 -6.84
N SER A 244 -10.43 -0.87 -5.76
CA SER A 244 -10.99 -0.28 -4.54
C SER A 244 -10.92 1.24 -4.57
N ASN A 245 -11.96 1.93 -4.06
CA ASN A 245 -11.94 3.38 -3.86
C ASN A 245 -12.95 3.83 -2.79
N SER A 246 -12.99 5.13 -2.49
CA SER A 246 -13.99 5.71 -1.58
C SER A 246 -15.40 5.63 -2.16
N ASP A 247 -16.39 5.38 -1.32
CA ASP A 247 -17.82 5.46 -1.67
C ASP A 247 -18.31 6.90 -1.49
N CYS A 248 -18.13 7.71 -2.54
CA CYS A 248 -18.49 9.13 -2.51
C CYS A 248 -19.99 9.34 -2.39
N SER A 249 -20.79 8.56 -3.10
CA SER A 249 -22.25 8.66 -3.08
C SER A 249 -22.88 8.27 -1.73
N SER A 250 -22.23 7.37 -0.97
CA SER A 250 -22.64 7.08 0.42
C SER A 250 -22.40 8.26 1.36
N ALA A 251 -21.36 9.07 1.12
CA ALA A 251 -21.06 10.25 1.91
C ALA A 251 -21.88 11.48 1.48
N ASN A 252 -22.11 11.62 0.18
CA ASN A 252 -22.93 12.65 -0.46
C ASN A 252 -23.70 12.03 -1.65
N PRO A 253 -25.02 11.80 -1.56
CA PRO A 253 -25.80 11.17 -2.63
C PRO A 253 -25.78 11.91 -3.99
N GLU A 254 -25.40 13.19 -4.01
CA GLU A 254 -25.24 13.96 -5.24
C GLU A 254 -23.88 13.75 -5.92
N ASP A 255 -22.92 13.13 -5.21
CA ASP A 255 -21.58 12.85 -5.76
C ASP A 255 -21.54 11.45 -6.40
N THR A 256 -22.00 11.38 -7.65
CA THR A 256 -22.07 10.15 -8.47
C THR A 256 -20.80 9.93 -9.31
N PHE A 257 -19.69 10.56 -8.95
CA PHE A 257 -18.46 10.56 -9.76
C PHE A 257 -18.02 9.16 -10.22
N PHE A 258 -18.02 8.17 -9.34
CA PHE A 258 -17.57 6.82 -9.70
C PHE A 258 -18.65 6.03 -10.45
N GLU A 259 -19.92 6.22 -10.11
CA GLU A 259 -21.04 5.65 -10.85
C GLU A 259 -21.03 6.15 -12.29
N ASP A 260 -20.88 7.47 -12.51
CA ASP A 260 -20.81 8.07 -13.84
C ASP A 260 -19.55 7.66 -14.61
N LEU A 261 -18.46 7.35 -13.89
CA LEU A 261 -17.20 6.97 -14.49
C LEU A 261 -17.16 5.50 -14.94
N TYR A 262 -17.77 4.59 -14.16
CA TYR A 262 -17.64 3.15 -14.39
C TYR A 262 -18.94 2.45 -14.80
N LEU A 263 -20.12 2.93 -14.38
CA LEU A 263 -21.38 2.22 -14.65
C LEU A 263 -22.07 2.66 -15.94
N VAL A 264 -21.44 3.48 -16.75
CA VAL A 264 -21.94 3.83 -18.09
C VAL A 264 -21.80 2.65 -19.06
N GLU A 265 -20.81 1.80 -18.81
CA GLU A 265 -20.51 0.64 -19.63
C GLU A 265 -20.99 -0.65 -18.94
N ASP A 266 -21.70 -1.49 -19.64
CA ASP A 266 -22.33 -2.72 -19.09
C ASP A 266 -21.33 -3.80 -18.61
N TYR A 267 -20.05 -3.67 -18.93
CA TYR A 267 -19.01 -4.64 -18.55
C TYR A 267 -18.34 -4.34 -17.21
N TYR A 268 -18.69 -3.23 -16.54
CA TYR A 268 -18.20 -2.94 -15.19
C TYR A 268 -19.28 -3.20 -14.14
N ASN A 269 -18.87 -3.82 -13.06
CA ASN A 269 -19.69 -4.08 -11.87
C ASN A 269 -19.14 -3.30 -10.68
N MET A 270 -20.02 -2.70 -9.88
CA MET A 270 -19.65 -2.00 -8.65
C MET A 270 -20.34 -2.66 -7.45
N SER A 271 -19.52 -3.05 -6.47
CA SER A 271 -19.98 -3.56 -5.18
C SER A 271 -19.56 -2.60 -4.07
N ARG A 272 -20.23 -2.67 -2.91
CA ARG A 272 -19.86 -1.91 -1.71
C ARG A 272 -19.40 -2.87 -0.63
N VAL A 273 -18.27 -2.54 0.01
CA VAL A 273 -17.70 -3.28 1.13
C VAL A 273 -17.65 -2.42 2.38
N MET A 274 -17.72 -3.03 3.56
CA MET A 274 -17.79 -2.33 4.84
C MET A 274 -16.41 -2.18 5.44
N ALA A 275 -15.90 -0.95 5.52
CA ALA A 275 -14.64 -0.61 6.15
C ALA A 275 -14.86 0.01 7.55
N SER A 276 -13.90 -0.23 8.47
CA SER A 276 -13.90 0.41 9.79
C SER A 276 -12.84 1.51 9.84
N ARG A 277 -13.23 2.74 10.14
CA ARG A 277 -12.28 3.83 10.38
C ARG A 277 -11.75 3.77 11.82
N ASN A 278 -10.53 3.26 11.97
CA ASN A 278 -9.83 3.25 13.26
C ASN A 278 -9.04 4.54 13.55
N VAL A 279 -8.76 5.35 12.53
CA VAL A 279 -7.98 6.58 12.64
C VAL A 279 -8.84 7.78 12.26
N ASN A 280 -9.41 8.44 13.26
CA ASN A 280 -10.03 9.76 13.11
C ASN A 280 -9.66 10.62 14.32
N ALA A 281 -9.24 11.85 14.10
CA ALA A 281 -8.94 12.82 15.17
C ALA A 281 -10.15 13.11 16.05
N ASN A 282 -11.38 12.96 15.51
CA ASN A 282 -12.62 13.09 16.24
C ASN A 282 -13.21 11.71 16.53
N GLY A 283 -13.14 11.25 17.80
CA GLY A 283 -13.63 9.93 18.23
C GLY A 283 -15.13 9.69 17.97
N LYS A 284 -15.95 10.73 17.87
CA LYS A 284 -17.40 10.66 17.55
C LYS A 284 -17.66 10.36 16.05
N LYS A 285 -16.65 10.48 15.18
CA LYS A 285 -16.73 10.16 13.74
C LYS A 285 -16.06 8.82 13.40
N ARG A 286 -15.80 7.96 14.39
CA ARG A 286 -15.41 6.57 14.19
C ARG A 286 -16.66 5.76 13.91
N GLY A 287 -16.82 5.29 12.68
CA GLY A 287 -18.00 4.52 12.25
C GLY A 287 -17.63 3.60 11.08
N LYS A 288 -18.56 2.72 10.77
CA LYS A 288 -18.48 1.95 9.55
C LYS A 288 -18.66 2.90 8.37
N ILE A 289 -17.78 2.80 7.38
CA ILE A 289 -17.90 3.48 6.09
C ILE A 289 -17.94 2.43 5.01
N THR A 290 -18.57 2.75 3.90
CA THR A 290 -18.49 1.93 2.70
C THR A 290 -17.32 2.36 1.83
N GLU A 291 -16.72 1.37 1.15
CA GLU A 291 -15.81 1.56 0.04
C GLU A 291 -16.42 0.88 -1.19
N ILE A 292 -16.18 1.44 -2.35
CA ILE A 292 -16.57 0.81 -3.61
C ILE A 292 -15.51 -0.17 -4.09
N VAL A 293 -15.96 -1.22 -4.76
CA VAL A 293 -15.12 -2.18 -5.48
C VAL A 293 -15.65 -2.32 -6.89
N VAL A 294 -14.87 -1.82 -7.86
CA VAL A 294 -15.18 -1.93 -9.30
C VAL A 294 -14.48 -3.15 -9.89
N ARG A 295 -15.18 -3.90 -10.71
CA ARG A 295 -14.68 -5.11 -11.36
C ARG A 295 -15.15 -5.15 -12.82
N ASN A 296 -14.39 -5.79 -13.70
CA ASN A 296 -14.78 -6.06 -15.09
C ASN A 296 -15.21 -7.52 -15.33
N TYR A 297 -15.70 -8.15 -14.29
CA TYR A 297 -16.26 -9.52 -14.29
C TYR A 297 -17.41 -9.62 -13.28
N ASN A 298 -18.22 -10.68 -13.36
CA ASN A 298 -19.35 -10.94 -12.47
C ASN A 298 -18.95 -11.63 -11.16
#